data_ad73e4247cb030644625437719db5611
#
_entry.id   ad73e4247cb030644625437719db5611
#
_cell.length_a   1.000
_cell.length_b   1.000
_cell.length_c   1.000
_cell.angle_alpha   90.00
_cell.angle_beta   90.00
_cell.angle_gamma   90.00
#
_symmetry.space_group_name_H-M   'P 1'
#
loop_
_entity.id
_entity.type
_entity.pdbx_description
1 polymer ?
#
loop_
_entity_poly.entity_id
_entity_poly.type
_entity_poly.pdbx_seq_one_letter_code
_entity_poly.pdbx_strand_id
1 'polypeptide(L)'
;MKHIATAVAVIAGFGALALSEGLGQHSGTHLMISPAELTWNDLPSLPGVKIAVIEGPLTQAVPIMFRLKFPANYQVPPHSHPGIEHITIISGTLNMGMGDVFDRTKTRALTPGSVAIMPPGTHHFVWTSEETIGQVHSTGPWSVTYVNPADDPSKK
;
A
#
# COMPACT_ATOMS: atom_id res chain seq x y z
N MET A 1 -75.39 16.32 -16.40
CA MET A 1 -74.32 17.18 -15.87
C MET A 1 -73.20 16.28 -15.45
N LYS A 2 -72.05 16.27 -16.16
CA LYS A 2 -70.92 15.38 -15.95
C LYS A 2 -69.83 16.20 -15.26
N HIS A 3 -69.50 15.79 -14.02
CA HIS A 3 -68.39 16.37 -13.28
C HIS A 3 -67.08 15.68 -13.69
N ILE A 4 -66.16 16.43 -14.30
CA ILE A 4 -64.80 15.99 -14.61
C ILE A 4 -63.93 16.31 -13.40
N ALA A 5 -63.42 15.28 -12.75
CA ALA A 5 -62.46 15.42 -11.66
C ALA A 5 -61.06 15.47 -12.27
N THR A 6 -60.34 16.58 -12.11
CA THR A 6 -58.96 16.75 -12.53
C THR A 6 -58.05 16.23 -11.44
N ALA A 7 -57.30 15.17 -11.74
CA ALA A 7 -56.29 14.64 -10.83
C ALA A 7 -55.00 15.45 -11.05
N VAL A 8 -54.52 16.10 -10.00
CA VAL A 8 -53.21 16.76 -9.95
C VAL A 8 -52.15 15.71 -9.51
N ALA A 9 -51.28 15.36 -10.43
CA ALA A 9 -50.14 14.50 -10.12
C ALA A 9 -49.03 15.35 -9.51
N VAL A 10 -48.72 15.14 -8.22
CA VAL A 10 -47.54 15.70 -7.54
C VAL A 10 -46.34 14.82 -7.88
N ILE A 11 -45.44 15.32 -8.72
CA ILE A 11 -44.16 14.68 -9.01
C ILE A 11 -43.21 15.07 -7.86
N ALA A 12 -43.00 14.14 -6.92
CA ALA A 12 -41.94 14.27 -5.92
C ALA A 12 -40.58 14.01 -6.62
N GLY A 13 -39.84 15.07 -6.86
CA GLY A 13 -38.48 15.00 -7.39
C GLY A 13 -37.54 14.44 -6.29
N PHE A 14 -37.14 13.20 -6.41
CA PHE A 14 -36.00 12.68 -5.66
C PHE A 14 -34.73 13.24 -6.28
N GLY A 15 -34.19 14.27 -5.65
CA GLY A 15 -32.83 14.73 -5.92
C GLY A 15 -31.82 13.66 -5.48
N ALA A 16 -31.32 12.91 -6.43
CA ALA A 16 -30.16 12.05 -6.19
C ALA A 16 -28.94 12.96 -5.95
N LEU A 17 -28.52 13.06 -4.69
CA LEU A 17 -27.17 13.55 -4.38
C LEU A 17 -26.18 12.56 -4.99
N ALA A 18 -25.60 12.93 -6.12
CA ALA A 18 -24.43 12.25 -6.63
C ALA A 18 -23.26 12.57 -5.68
N LEU A 19 -22.95 11.63 -4.76
CA LEU A 19 -21.68 11.60 -4.08
C LEU A 19 -20.62 11.39 -5.17
N SER A 20 -19.87 12.43 -5.46
CA SER A 20 -18.70 12.34 -6.31
C SER A 20 -17.66 11.47 -5.58
N GLU A 21 -17.70 10.19 -5.85
CA GLU A 21 -16.61 9.30 -5.49
C GLU A 21 -15.40 9.70 -6.35
N GLY A 22 -14.55 10.52 -5.77
CA GLY A 22 -13.22 10.80 -6.28
C GLY A 22 -12.35 9.57 -6.09
N LEU A 23 -12.61 8.52 -6.84
CA LEU A 23 -11.81 7.32 -6.90
C LEU A 23 -11.02 7.32 -8.18
N GLY A 24 -9.71 7.38 -8.06
CA GLY A 24 -8.79 7.12 -9.14
C GLY A 24 -8.95 5.71 -9.72
N GLN A 25 -10.06 5.47 -10.40
CA GLN A 25 -10.07 4.47 -11.45
C GLN A 25 -9.23 5.04 -12.57
N HIS A 26 -8.15 4.37 -12.93
CA HIS A 26 -7.43 4.66 -14.17
C HIS A 26 -8.39 4.45 -15.33
N SER A 27 -9.17 5.49 -15.66
CA SER A 27 -10.05 5.52 -16.82
C SER A 27 -9.18 5.67 -18.07
N GLY A 28 -8.56 4.58 -18.52
CA GLY A 28 -7.95 4.48 -19.84
C GLY A 28 -6.79 5.42 -20.17
N THR A 29 -6.36 6.31 -19.29
CA THR A 29 -5.19 7.17 -19.47
C THR A 29 -3.96 6.48 -18.91
N HIS A 30 -2.96 6.27 -19.76
CA HIS A 30 -1.66 5.77 -19.31
C HIS A 30 -0.99 6.77 -18.35
N LEU A 31 -0.33 6.27 -17.32
CA LEU A 31 0.48 7.04 -16.39
C LEU A 31 1.97 6.85 -16.73
N MET A 32 2.68 7.95 -16.87
CA MET A 32 4.15 7.98 -16.93
C MET A 32 4.62 8.95 -15.84
N ILE A 33 5.44 8.45 -14.91
CA ILE A 33 5.91 9.23 -13.76
C ILE A 33 7.42 9.01 -13.57
N SER A 34 8.16 10.09 -13.49
CA SER A 34 9.59 10.07 -13.18
C SER A 34 9.83 10.06 -11.66
N PRO A 35 11.01 9.67 -11.17
CA PRO A 35 11.33 9.70 -9.74
C PRO A 35 11.16 11.08 -9.09
N ALA A 36 11.38 12.16 -9.84
CA ALA A 36 11.26 13.54 -9.34
C ALA A 36 9.80 13.98 -9.10
N GLU A 37 8.84 13.30 -9.71
CA GLU A 37 7.40 13.61 -9.60
C GLU A 37 6.73 12.83 -8.45
N LEU A 38 7.44 11.92 -7.80
CA LEU A 38 6.90 11.14 -6.69
C LEU A 38 6.66 12.01 -5.46
N THR A 39 5.44 11.94 -4.92
CA THR A 39 5.10 12.57 -3.64
C THR A 39 5.33 11.59 -2.50
N TRP A 40 6.26 11.91 -1.61
CA TRP A 40 6.62 11.09 -0.46
C TRP A 40 5.88 11.55 0.81
N ASN A 41 5.21 10.62 1.47
CA ASN A 41 4.48 10.83 2.71
C ASN A 41 5.05 9.95 3.83
N ASP A 42 4.79 10.30 5.09
CA ASP A 42 5.08 9.42 6.21
C ASP A 42 4.20 8.17 6.15
N LEU A 43 4.76 7.03 6.57
CA LEU A 43 4.04 5.77 6.68
C LEU A 43 3.84 5.43 8.16
N PRO A 44 2.65 5.68 8.75
CA PRO A 44 2.43 5.50 10.19
C PRO A 44 2.66 4.08 10.72
N SER A 45 2.40 3.05 9.87
CA SER A 45 2.67 1.65 10.21
C SER A 45 4.15 1.28 10.24
N LEU A 46 5.02 2.12 9.68
CA LEU A 46 6.49 1.98 9.67
C LEU A 46 7.13 3.36 9.94
N PRO A 47 7.13 3.84 11.21
CA PRO A 47 7.65 5.17 11.53
C PRO A 47 9.08 5.38 11.06
N GLY A 48 9.33 6.47 10.35
CA GLY A 48 10.61 6.78 9.72
C GLY A 48 10.75 6.33 8.26
N VAL A 49 9.90 5.43 7.79
CA VAL A 49 9.82 5.06 6.37
C VAL A 49 8.89 6.05 5.66
N LYS A 50 9.27 6.44 4.44
CA LYS A 50 8.40 7.22 3.54
C LYS A 50 7.77 6.31 2.51
N ILE A 51 6.54 6.64 2.12
CA ILE A 51 5.79 5.96 1.06
C ILE A 51 5.44 6.93 -0.06
N ALA A 52 5.57 6.49 -1.31
CA ALA A 52 5.03 7.17 -2.47
C ALA A 52 4.06 6.21 -3.20
N VAL A 53 2.76 6.49 -3.11
CA VAL A 53 1.73 5.69 -3.80
C VAL A 53 1.68 6.11 -5.26
N ILE A 54 1.83 5.13 -6.16
CA ILE A 54 1.81 5.30 -7.61
C ILE A 54 0.47 4.84 -8.17
N GLU A 55 -0.05 3.72 -7.66
CA GLU A 55 -1.33 3.14 -8.04
C GLU A 55 -2.05 2.66 -6.77
N GLY A 56 -3.36 2.83 -6.71
CA GLY A 56 -4.15 2.47 -5.55
C GLY A 56 -5.60 2.84 -5.71
N PRO A 57 -6.38 2.90 -4.64
CA PRO A 57 -6.01 3.09 -3.22
C PRO A 57 -5.56 1.81 -2.50
N LEU A 58 -4.68 1.97 -1.49
CA LEU A 58 -4.13 0.84 -0.72
C LEU A 58 -5.16 0.13 0.17
N THR A 59 -6.32 0.72 0.38
CA THR A 59 -7.38 0.22 1.28
C THR A 59 -8.43 -0.63 0.58
N GLN A 60 -8.36 -0.77 -0.75
CA GLN A 60 -9.35 -1.49 -1.56
C GLN A 60 -8.73 -2.69 -2.26
N ALA A 61 -9.57 -3.65 -2.67
CA ALA A 61 -9.16 -4.85 -3.40
C ALA A 61 -8.93 -4.55 -4.90
N VAL A 62 -7.96 -3.71 -5.18
CA VAL A 62 -7.53 -3.29 -6.53
C VAL A 62 -6.02 -3.49 -6.69
N PRO A 63 -5.48 -3.51 -7.91
CA PRO A 63 -4.03 -3.44 -8.11
C PRO A 63 -3.44 -2.21 -7.41
N ILE A 64 -2.31 -2.40 -6.75
CA ILE A 64 -1.59 -1.34 -6.05
C ILE A 64 -0.12 -1.36 -6.39
N MET A 65 0.47 -0.17 -6.51
CA MET A 65 1.89 0.03 -6.70
C MET A 65 2.35 1.22 -5.85
N PHE A 66 3.40 1.03 -5.08
CA PHE A 66 3.99 2.09 -4.28
C PHE A 66 5.49 1.87 -4.07
N ARG A 67 6.19 2.93 -3.70
CA ARG A 67 7.59 2.84 -3.27
C ARG A 67 7.70 3.10 -1.78
N LEU A 68 8.61 2.37 -1.16
CA LEU A 68 9.04 2.57 0.23
C LEU A 68 10.48 3.09 0.21
N LYS A 69 10.73 4.14 1.02
CA LYS A 69 12.06 4.67 1.25
C LYS A 69 12.41 4.44 2.71
N PHE A 70 13.29 3.48 2.93
CA PHE A 70 13.83 3.14 4.24
C PHE A 70 15.04 4.01 4.55
N PRO A 71 15.14 4.60 5.74
CA PRO A 71 16.38 5.28 6.15
C PRO A 71 17.51 4.28 6.37
N ALA A 72 18.72 4.79 6.51
CA ALA A 72 19.87 3.97 6.91
C ALA A 72 19.66 3.40 8.33
N ASN A 73 20.19 2.20 8.57
CA ASN A 73 20.12 1.49 9.87
C ASN A 73 18.69 1.22 10.37
N TYR A 74 17.75 1.04 9.45
CA TYR A 74 16.36 0.74 9.76
C TYR A 74 16.14 -0.76 9.89
N GLN A 75 15.11 -1.13 10.67
CA GLN A 75 14.68 -2.52 10.86
C GLN A 75 13.15 -2.59 10.84
N VAL A 76 12.62 -3.57 10.12
CA VAL A 76 11.21 -3.98 10.24
C VAL A 76 11.22 -5.37 10.89
N PRO A 77 10.66 -5.50 12.10
CA PRO A 77 10.52 -6.80 12.78
C PRO A 77 9.72 -7.80 11.95
N PRO A 78 9.71 -9.09 12.33
CA PRO A 78 8.93 -10.12 11.67
C PRO A 78 7.46 -9.73 11.53
N HIS A 79 6.97 -9.77 10.30
CA HIS A 79 5.63 -9.33 9.92
C HIS A 79 5.17 -10.08 8.67
N SER A 80 3.91 -9.90 8.31
CA SER A 80 3.31 -10.42 7.08
C SER A 80 2.31 -9.42 6.49
N HIS A 81 1.88 -9.70 5.26
CA HIS A 81 0.87 -8.94 4.54
C HIS A 81 -0.30 -9.82 4.13
N PRO A 82 -1.54 -9.29 4.01
CA PRO A 82 -2.70 -10.06 3.60
C PRO A 82 -2.68 -10.42 2.10
N GLY A 83 -2.02 -9.59 1.27
CA GLY A 83 -1.82 -9.80 -0.17
C GLY A 83 -0.45 -10.39 -0.48
N ILE A 84 -0.28 -10.85 -1.73
CA ILE A 84 1.04 -11.22 -2.25
C ILE A 84 1.89 -9.95 -2.37
N GLU A 85 3.12 -9.98 -1.85
CA GLU A 85 4.06 -8.88 -2.04
C GLU A 85 5.09 -9.22 -3.10
N HIS A 86 5.22 -8.37 -4.12
CA HIS A 86 6.33 -8.36 -5.05
C HIS A 86 7.15 -7.10 -4.79
N ILE A 87 8.34 -7.23 -4.24
CA ILE A 87 9.23 -6.09 -4.02
C ILE A 87 10.43 -6.14 -4.96
N THR A 88 10.66 -5.03 -5.66
CA THR A 88 11.85 -4.81 -6.51
C THR A 88 12.70 -3.72 -5.89
N ILE A 89 13.99 -3.97 -5.72
CA ILE A 89 14.91 -2.97 -5.17
C ILE A 89 15.32 -2.01 -6.28
N ILE A 90 15.11 -0.71 -6.04
CA ILE A 90 15.46 0.38 -6.96
C ILE A 90 16.84 0.96 -6.63
N SER A 91 17.14 1.17 -5.34
CA SER A 91 18.42 1.69 -4.88
C SER A 91 18.73 1.21 -3.46
N GLY A 92 20.01 1.24 -3.08
CA GLY A 92 20.46 0.73 -1.78
C GLY A 92 20.42 -0.78 -1.69
N THR A 93 20.46 -1.32 -0.46
CA THR A 93 20.46 -2.76 -0.20
C THR A 93 19.41 -3.10 0.87
N LEU A 94 18.43 -3.93 0.50
CA LEU A 94 17.47 -4.49 1.43
C LEU A 94 17.92 -5.88 1.87
N ASN A 95 18.25 -6.04 3.14
CA ASN A 95 18.55 -7.35 3.69
C ASN A 95 17.26 -7.98 4.20
N MET A 96 16.84 -9.10 3.61
CA MET A 96 15.58 -9.77 3.89
C MET A 96 15.81 -11.17 4.44
N GLY A 97 15.15 -11.48 5.55
CA GLY A 97 15.11 -12.79 6.17
C GLY A 97 13.69 -13.29 6.34
N MET A 98 13.55 -14.61 6.51
CA MET A 98 12.27 -15.30 6.62
C MET A 98 12.05 -15.85 8.01
N GLY A 99 10.79 -15.90 8.46
CA GLY A 99 10.38 -16.51 9.73
C GLY A 99 10.05 -15.51 10.83
N ASP A 100 9.86 -16.02 12.03
CA ASP A 100 9.25 -15.33 13.17
C ASP A 100 10.28 -14.62 14.07
N VAL A 101 11.57 -14.88 13.86
CA VAL A 101 12.65 -14.34 14.67
C VAL A 101 13.57 -13.49 13.83
N PHE A 102 13.76 -12.24 14.25
CA PHE A 102 14.69 -11.32 13.59
C PHE A 102 16.13 -11.79 13.83
N ASP A 103 16.83 -12.16 12.75
CA ASP A 103 18.23 -12.62 12.79
C ASP A 103 18.98 -12.09 11.57
N ARG A 104 19.82 -11.06 11.76
CA ARG A 104 20.60 -10.46 10.67
C ARG A 104 21.53 -11.45 9.96
N THR A 105 21.94 -12.51 10.62
CA THR A 105 22.84 -13.52 10.04
C THR A 105 22.12 -14.45 9.06
N LYS A 106 20.79 -14.47 9.12
CA LYS A 106 19.90 -15.28 8.26
C LYS A 106 19.20 -14.44 7.18
N THR A 107 19.83 -13.38 6.72
CA THR A 107 19.28 -12.53 5.69
C THR A 107 20.02 -12.69 4.35
N ARG A 108 19.28 -12.45 3.27
CA ARG A 108 19.84 -12.28 1.92
C ARG A 108 19.86 -10.80 1.59
N ALA A 109 21.00 -10.30 1.14
CA ALA A 109 21.14 -8.96 0.61
C ALA A 109 20.52 -8.89 -0.80
N LEU A 110 19.54 -8.02 -0.97
CA LEU A 110 18.88 -7.71 -2.22
C LEU A 110 19.37 -6.33 -2.69
N THR A 111 20.18 -6.34 -3.74
CA THR A 111 20.74 -5.13 -4.37
C THR A 111 19.81 -4.62 -5.49
N PRO A 112 20.06 -3.44 -6.08
CA PRO A 112 19.25 -2.90 -7.17
C PRO A 112 19.01 -3.90 -8.31
N GLY A 113 17.75 -4.02 -8.75
CA GLY A 113 17.28 -5.01 -9.71
C GLY A 113 16.89 -6.36 -9.11
N SER A 114 17.20 -6.63 -7.83
CA SER A 114 16.71 -7.83 -7.14
C SER A 114 15.21 -7.77 -6.92
N VAL A 115 14.57 -8.95 -6.95
CA VAL A 115 13.15 -9.13 -6.69
C VAL A 115 12.97 -10.17 -5.59
N ALA A 116 12.02 -9.93 -4.67
CA ALA A 116 11.49 -10.92 -3.76
C ALA A 116 9.98 -11.01 -3.90
N ILE A 117 9.43 -12.22 -3.73
CA ILE A 117 8.00 -12.50 -3.81
C ILE A 117 7.60 -13.25 -2.54
N MET A 118 6.73 -12.64 -1.74
CA MET A 118 6.17 -13.23 -0.53
C MET A 118 4.69 -13.54 -0.73
N PRO A 119 4.28 -14.79 -0.73
CA PRO A 119 2.87 -15.19 -0.68
C PRO A 119 2.15 -14.57 0.53
N PRO A 120 0.81 -14.43 0.47
CA PRO A 120 0.02 -13.92 1.60
C PRO A 120 0.34 -14.64 2.91
N GLY A 121 0.49 -13.89 3.99
CA GLY A 121 0.76 -14.42 5.33
C GLY A 121 2.19 -14.92 5.54
N THR A 122 3.08 -14.78 4.57
CA THR A 122 4.49 -15.17 4.74
C THR A 122 5.18 -14.26 5.74
N HIS A 123 5.71 -14.84 6.84
CA HIS A 123 6.47 -14.08 7.84
C HIS A 123 7.88 -13.79 7.33
N HIS A 124 8.23 -12.52 7.33
CA HIS A 124 9.54 -12.04 6.92
C HIS A 124 9.93 -10.79 7.71
N PHE A 125 11.21 -10.45 7.67
CA PHE A 125 11.77 -9.26 8.31
C PHE A 125 12.84 -8.65 7.41
N VAL A 126 13.07 -7.35 7.56
CA VAL A 126 14.06 -6.66 6.76
C VAL A 126 14.90 -5.70 7.59
N TRP A 127 16.09 -5.39 7.09
CA TRP A 127 16.92 -4.31 7.62
C TRP A 127 17.74 -3.67 6.50
N THR A 128 18.16 -2.42 6.75
CA THR A 128 18.99 -1.63 5.85
C THR A 128 20.19 -1.08 6.59
N SER A 129 21.34 -0.96 5.92
CA SER A 129 22.54 -0.24 6.43
C SER A 129 22.66 1.16 5.83
N GLU A 130 21.95 1.42 4.74
CA GLU A 130 21.94 2.66 3.96
C GLU A 130 20.52 3.01 3.54
N GLU A 131 20.28 4.23 3.05
CA GLU A 131 18.98 4.57 2.46
C GLU A 131 18.67 3.61 1.32
N THR A 132 17.51 2.99 1.38
CA THR A 132 17.10 1.96 0.42
C THR A 132 15.71 2.26 -0.11
N ILE A 133 15.53 2.16 -1.42
CA ILE A 133 14.22 2.31 -2.07
C ILE A 133 13.81 0.98 -2.69
N GLY A 134 12.66 0.46 -2.25
CA GLY A 134 11.97 -0.69 -2.85
C GLY A 134 10.65 -0.27 -3.48
N GLN A 135 10.28 -0.89 -4.59
CA GLN A 135 8.95 -0.75 -5.21
C GLN A 135 8.15 -2.01 -4.99
N VAL A 136 6.97 -1.84 -4.42
CA VAL A 136 6.02 -2.92 -4.14
C VAL A 136 4.90 -2.92 -5.16
N HIS A 137 4.57 -4.10 -5.69
CA HIS A 137 3.35 -4.41 -6.40
C HIS A 137 2.56 -5.44 -5.60
N SER A 138 1.24 -5.25 -5.51
CA SER A 138 0.34 -6.16 -4.81
C SER A 138 -1.09 -5.98 -5.32
N THR A 139 -2.01 -6.72 -4.70
CA THR A 139 -3.44 -6.41 -4.69
C THR A 139 -3.82 -5.99 -3.28
N GLY A 140 -4.47 -4.84 -3.14
CA GLY A 140 -4.95 -4.37 -1.84
C GLY A 140 -6.12 -5.23 -1.28
N PRO A 141 -6.57 -5.02 -0.05
CA PRO A 141 -6.05 -4.00 0.87
C PRO A 141 -4.63 -4.34 1.38
N TRP A 142 -3.81 -3.29 1.58
CA TRP A 142 -2.46 -3.44 2.10
C TRP A 142 -2.41 -3.11 3.60
N SER A 143 -1.76 -3.98 4.37
CA SER A 143 -1.47 -3.76 5.78
C SER A 143 -0.23 -4.54 6.22
N VAL A 144 0.32 -4.17 7.37
CA VAL A 144 1.40 -4.87 8.06
C VAL A 144 0.83 -5.53 9.30
N THR A 145 1.03 -6.85 9.44
CA THR A 145 0.68 -7.60 10.65
C THR A 145 1.96 -8.11 11.30
N TYR A 146 2.31 -7.57 12.47
CA TYR A 146 3.51 -7.98 13.19
C TYR A 146 3.31 -9.34 13.87
N VAL A 147 4.32 -10.21 13.81
CA VAL A 147 4.32 -11.52 14.49
C VAL A 147 4.24 -11.32 16.00
N ASN A 148 5.07 -10.41 16.54
CA ASN A 148 4.95 -9.96 17.92
C ASN A 148 4.13 -8.67 17.97
N PRO A 149 2.94 -8.68 18.59
CA PRO A 149 2.08 -7.47 18.67
C PRO A 149 2.73 -6.28 19.39
N ALA A 150 3.78 -6.50 20.20
CA ALA A 150 4.52 -5.43 20.86
C ALA A 150 5.40 -4.62 19.89
N ASP A 151 5.67 -5.15 18.70
CA ASP A 151 6.45 -4.46 17.65
C ASP A 151 5.58 -3.50 16.84
N ASP A 152 4.26 -3.59 16.97
CA ASP A 152 3.31 -2.70 16.27
C ASP A 152 3.43 -1.26 16.81
N PRO A 153 3.88 -0.30 16.01
CA PRO A 153 4.06 1.07 16.45
C PRO A 153 2.76 1.78 16.81
N SER A 154 1.61 1.30 16.30
CA SER A 154 0.29 1.85 16.63
C SER A 154 -0.15 1.54 18.07
N LYS A 155 0.56 0.67 18.77
CA LYS A 155 0.30 0.24 20.15
C LYS A 155 1.26 0.85 21.17
N LYS A 156 2.10 1.82 20.75
CA LYS A 156 3.09 2.49 21.61
C LYS A 156 2.70 3.90 21.99
#